data_247265736d7c84b3c5401dff6ea09f38
#
_entry.id   247265736d7c84b3c5401dff6ea09f38
#
_cell.length_a   1.000
_cell.length_b   1.000
_cell.length_c   1.000
_cell.angle_alpha   90.00
_cell.angle_beta   90.00
_cell.angle_gamma   90.00
#
_symmetry.space_group_name_H-M   'P 1'
#
loop_
_entity.id
_entity.type
_entity.pdbx_description
1 polymer ?
#
loop_
_entity_poly.entity_id
_entity_poly.type
_entity_poly.pdbx_seq_one_letter_code
_entity_poly.pdbx_strand_id
1 'polypeptide(L)'
;DFEGKPLVNEDGTPRVPTYPNTMKQNFLSSFPSHENFSLFQLEDTEYFNAFGGGVPIYLNGKKEIMNCYDFVHFDGPHTTEKVLEEAMFFAPRSRVGTRFVFDDHDTYEMSKIAYVLIHFGFRTTEMGKTKCMLEKVE
;
A
#
# COMPACT_ATOMS: atom_id res chain seq x y z
N ASP A 1 11.44 2.81 14.12
CA ASP A 1 10.56 1.97 13.30
C ASP A 1 9.23 1.69 14.02
N PHE A 2 8.39 0.90 13.41
CA PHE A 2 7.07 0.56 13.93
C PHE A 2 7.10 -0.24 15.25
N GLU A 3 8.17 -0.96 15.53
CA GLU A 3 8.40 -1.69 16.80
C GLU A 3 9.13 -0.82 17.84
N GLY A 4 9.37 0.45 17.56
CA GLY A 4 10.06 1.38 18.45
C GLY A 4 11.58 1.28 18.43
N LYS A 5 12.17 0.56 17.46
CA LYS A 5 13.62 0.53 17.27
C LYS A 5 14.08 1.83 16.60
N PRO A 6 15.26 2.35 16.98
CA PRO A 6 15.81 3.52 16.31
C PRO A 6 15.97 3.28 14.80
N LEU A 7 15.45 4.19 13.99
CA LEU A 7 15.74 4.23 12.56
C LEU A 7 17.14 4.80 12.34
N VAL A 8 17.86 4.23 11.39
CA VAL A 8 19.19 4.69 10.99
C VAL A 8 19.20 4.99 9.49
N ASN A 9 19.96 6.00 9.10
CA ASN A 9 20.27 6.28 7.71
C ASN A 9 21.25 5.24 7.15
N GLU A 10 21.47 5.23 5.83
CA GLU A 10 22.43 4.32 5.18
C GLU A 10 23.87 4.49 5.70
N ASP A 11 24.22 5.69 6.18
CA ASP A 11 25.52 6.00 6.79
C ASP A 11 25.63 5.61 8.28
N GLY A 12 24.59 4.97 8.84
CA GLY A 12 24.52 4.54 10.24
C GLY A 12 24.15 5.64 11.24
N THR A 13 23.88 6.87 10.78
CA THR A 13 23.46 7.96 11.68
C THR A 13 22.00 7.76 12.13
N PRO A 14 21.65 8.13 13.37
CA PRO A 14 20.26 8.08 13.83
C PRO A 14 19.33 8.93 12.94
N ARG A 15 18.25 8.35 12.46
CA ARG A 15 17.19 9.09 11.78
C ARG A 15 16.20 9.61 12.82
N VAL A 16 15.98 10.92 12.81
CA VAL A 16 14.93 11.51 13.66
C VAL A 16 13.58 11.11 13.08
N PRO A 17 12.71 10.41 13.85
CA PRO A 17 11.39 10.06 13.35
C PRO A 17 10.58 11.32 13.04
N THR A 18 10.04 11.40 11.85
CA THR A 18 9.16 12.50 11.44
C THR A 18 7.80 12.41 12.14
N TYR A 19 7.44 11.21 12.61
CA TYR A 19 6.19 10.91 13.29
C TYR A 19 6.46 10.37 14.70
N PRO A 20 6.16 11.15 15.77
CA PRO A 20 6.46 10.74 17.15
C PRO A 20 5.63 9.56 17.67
N ASN A 21 4.58 9.14 16.96
CA ASN A 21 3.64 8.10 17.39
C ASN A 21 3.63 6.88 16.46
N THR A 22 4.80 6.48 15.97
CA THR A 22 4.93 5.35 15.02
C THR A 22 4.96 3.97 15.68
N MET A 23 4.89 3.90 17.01
CA MET A 23 4.88 2.61 17.69
C MET A 23 3.57 1.86 17.42
N LYS A 24 3.69 0.56 17.16
CA LYS A 24 2.56 -0.36 16.92
C LYS A 24 1.43 -0.23 17.92
N GLN A 25 1.76 -0.11 19.21
CA GLN A 25 0.76 0.04 20.27
C GLN A 25 -0.06 1.32 20.13
N ASN A 26 0.59 2.44 19.81
CA ASN A 26 -0.09 3.72 19.59
C ASN A 26 -0.97 3.68 18.35
N PHE A 27 -0.49 3.04 17.28
CA PHE A 27 -1.26 2.84 16.07
C PHE A 27 -2.52 2.01 16.35
N LEU A 28 -2.38 0.83 16.95
CA LEU A 28 -3.51 -0.05 17.26
C LEU A 28 -4.51 0.57 18.23
N SER A 29 -4.04 1.35 19.22
CA SER A 29 -4.93 2.04 20.16
C SER A 29 -5.77 3.15 19.54
N SER A 30 -5.41 3.61 18.33
CA SER A 30 -6.18 4.62 17.58
C SER A 30 -7.44 4.05 16.92
N PHE A 31 -7.59 2.72 16.87
CA PHE A 31 -8.77 2.07 16.29
C PHE A 31 -9.70 1.59 17.39
N PRO A 32 -10.93 2.12 17.48
CA PRO A 32 -11.89 1.75 18.53
C PRO A 32 -12.48 0.35 18.37
N SER A 33 -12.37 -0.24 17.17
CA SER A 33 -12.81 -1.61 16.86
C SER A 33 -11.89 -2.19 15.80
N HIS A 34 -11.52 -3.47 15.98
CA HIS A 34 -10.67 -4.20 15.04
C HIS A 34 -11.48 -5.12 14.09
N GLU A 35 -12.80 -5.07 14.13
CA GLU A 35 -13.68 -6.00 13.38
C GLU A 35 -13.46 -5.89 11.85
N ASN A 36 -13.16 -4.69 11.36
CA ASN A 36 -12.95 -4.41 9.93
C ASN A 36 -11.50 -3.99 9.62
N PHE A 37 -10.56 -4.33 10.49
CA PHE A 37 -9.18 -3.95 10.34
C PHE A 37 -8.27 -5.14 10.60
N SER A 38 -7.31 -5.37 9.69
CA SER A 38 -6.26 -6.37 9.84
C SER A 38 -4.90 -5.71 9.62
N LEU A 39 -3.98 -5.92 10.56
CA LEU A 39 -2.60 -5.46 10.45
C LEU A 39 -1.70 -6.64 10.10
N PHE A 40 -0.98 -6.53 8.99
CA PHE A 40 0.07 -7.44 8.58
C PHE A 40 1.41 -6.71 8.67
N GLN A 41 2.23 -7.09 9.65
CA GLN A 41 3.58 -6.55 9.81
C GLN A 41 4.55 -7.42 9.01
N LEU A 42 4.55 -7.22 7.69
CA LEU A 42 5.31 -7.98 6.69
C LEU A 42 5.98 -7.01 5.73
N GLU A 43 7.11 -7.43 5.19
CA GLU A 43 7.63 -6.81 3.97
C GLU A 43 6.67 -7.09 2.80
N ASP A 44 6.64 -6.22 1.80
CA ASP A 44 5.71 -6.33 0.66
C ASP A 44 5.81 -7.68 -0.03
N THR A 45 7.04 -8.16 -0.27
CA THR A 45 7.28 -9.46 -0.90
C THR A 45 6.79 -10.63 -0.05
N GLU A 46 6.87 -10.53 1.27
CA GLU A 46 6.31 -11.53 2.18
C GLU A 46 4.79 -11.55 2.11
N TYR A 47 4.18 -10.35 2.08
CA TYR A 47 2.73 -10.21 1.89
C TYR A 47 2.28 -10.80 0.55
N PHE A 48 2.96 -10.50 -0.53
CA PHE A 48 2.61 -10.99 -1.88
C PHE A 48 2.71 -12.52 -1.97
N ASN A 49 3.74 -13.09 -1.36
CA ASN A 49 3.92 -14.54 -1.31
C ASN A 49 2.86 -15.23 -0.44
N ALA A 50 2.54 -14.66 0.71
CA ALA A 50 1.56 -15.23 1.64
C ALA A 50 0.12 -15.14 1.11
N PHE A 51 -0.22 -14.03 0.45
CA PHE A 51 -1.61 -13.69 0.10
C PHE A 51 -1.87 -13.59 -1.41
N GLY A 52 -1.03 -14.16 -2.23
CA GLY A 52 -1.24 -14.23 -3.68
C GLY A 52 -2.57 -14.90 -4.09
N GLY A 53 -3.06 -15.83 -3.29
CA GLY A 53 -4.36 -16.48 -3.45
C GLY A 53 -5.53 -15.80 -2.72
N GLY A 54 -5.26 -14.69 -2.05
CA GLY A 54 -6.25 -13.92 -1.28
C GLY A 54 -5.98 -13.88 0.22
N VAL A 55 -6.56 -12.89 0.87
CA VAL A 55 -6.43 -12.62 2.31
C VAL A 55 -7.59 -13.26 3.05
N PRO A 56 -7.34 -14.10 4.06
CA PRO A 56 -8.42 -14.60 4.92
C PRO A 56 -8.93 -13.46 5.82
N ILE A 57 -10.22 -13.19 5.74
CA ILE A 57 -10.91 -12.20 6.58
C ILE A 57 -12.10 -12.86 7.26
N TYR A 58 -12.57 -12.26 8.36
CA TYR A 58 -13.76 -12.69 9.04
C TYR A 58 -14.83 -11.61 8.91
N LEU A 59 -15.91 -11.92 8.19
CA LEU A 59 -17.08 -11.07 8.06
C LEU A 59 -18.27 -11.74 8.75
N ASN A 60 -18.87 -11.06 9.72
CA ASN A 60 -20.01 -11.58 10.47
C ASN A 60 -19.80 -13.01 11.04
N GLY A 61 -18.59 -13.26 11.55
CA GLY A 61 -18.20 -14.54 12.12
C GLY A 61 -17.90 -15.66 11.10
N LYS A 62 -17.93 -15.36 9.80
CA LYS A 62 -17.57 -16.31 8.74
C LYS A 62 -16.23 -15.94 8.14
N LYS A 63 -15.39 -16.97 7.94
CA LYS A 63 -14.12 -16.82 7.21
C LYS A 63 -14.40 -16.73 5.71
N GLU A 64 -13.92 -15.67 5.09
CA GLU A 64 -13.95 -15.48 3.66
C GLU A 64 -12.53 -15.26 3.13
N ILE A 65 -12.30 -15.51 1.84
CA ILE A 65 -11.03 -15.20 1.16
C ILE A 65 -11.25 -14.01 0.24
N MET A 66 -10.66 -12.89 0.62
CA MET A 66 -10.66 -11.67 -0.20
C MET A 66 -9.48 -11.70 -1.17
N ASN A 67 -9.77 -11.64 -2.46
CA ASN A 67 -8.76 -11.59 -3.53
C ASN A 67 -8.94 -10.39 -4.47
N CYS A 68 -9.78 -9.45 -4.10
CA CYS A 68 -10.05 -8.23 -4.87
C CYS A 68 -9.96 -7.01 -3.96
N TYR A 69 -9.36 -5.94 -4.46
CA TYR A 69 -9.14 -4.70 -3.74
C TYR A 69 -9.90 -3.57 -4.42
N ASP A 70 -10.61 -2.76 -3.63
CA ASP A 70 -11.36 -1.60 -4.12
C ASP A 70 -10.58 -0.30 -4.00
N PHE A 71 -9.63 -0.26 -3.09
CA PHE A 71 -8.77 0.88 -2.86
C PHE A 71 -7.39 0.40 -2.38
N VAL A 72 -6.32 0.95 -2.94
CA VAL A 72 -4.94 0.71 -2.51
C VAL A 72 -4.22 2.04 -2.38
N HIS A 73 -3.59 2.27 -1.24
CA HIS A 73 -2.71 3.41 -0.99
C HIS A 73 -1.27 2.92 -0.93
N PHE A 74 -0.45 3.40 -1.86
CA PHE A 74 0.97 3.11 -1.94
C PHE A 74 1.74 4.20 -1.21
N ASP A 75 2.30 3.87 -0.07
CA ASP A 75 3.09 4.74 0.82
C ASP A 75 4.28 3.96 1.38
N GLY A 76 4.91 3.19 0.51
CA GLY A 76 6.02 2.31 0.80
C GLY A 76 7.36 2.82 0.26
N PRO A 77 8.19 1.96 -0.31
CA PRO A 77 9.50 2.33 -0.85
C PRO A 77 9.35 3.26 -2.04
N HIS A 78 10.02 4.41 -1.99
CA HIS A 78 9.92 5.47 -3.00
C HIS A 78 10.89 5.25 -4.17
N THR A 79 10.91 4.03 -4.73
CA THR A 79 11.63 3.73 -5.97
C THR A 79 10.68 3.22 -7.03
N THR A 80 10.91 3.61 -8.28
CA THR A 80 10.06 3.23 -9.41
C THR A 80 9.85 1.71 -9.51
N GLU A 81 10.91 0.93 -9.31
CA GLU A 81 10.86 -0.53 -9.41
C GLU A 81 9.97 -1.15 -8.32
N LYS A 82 10.12 -0.71 -7.07
CA LYS A 82 9.36 -1.25 -5.95
C LYS A 82 7.90 -0.85 -6.00
N VAL A 83 7.61 0.41 -6.28
CA VAL A 83 6.22 0.87 -6.45
C VAL A 83 5.54 0.16 -7.63
N LEU A 84 6.28 -0.11 -8.71
CA LEU A 84 5.76 -0.89 -9.84
C LEU A 84 5.50 -2.35 -9.44
N GLU A 85 6.39 -2.98 -8.66
CA GLU A 85 6.21 -4.35 -8.16
C GLU A 85 4.93 -4.46 -7.32
N GLU A 86 4.71 -3.52 -6.39
CA GLU A 86 3.48 -3.43 -5.61
C GLU A 86 2.24 -3.25 -6.50
N ALA A 87 2.28 -2.28 -7.41
CA ALA A 87 1.16 -2.01 -8.31
C ALA A 87 0.81 -3.23 -9.18
N MET A 88 1.82 -3.99 -9.64
CA MET A 88 1.64 -5.21 -10.41
C MET A 88 1.02 -6.36 -9.61
N PHE A 89 1.20 -6.39 -8.29
CA PHE A 89 0.49 -7.34 -7.44
C PHE A 89 -1.00 -7.00 -7.35
N PHE A 90 -1.35 -5.73 -7.17
CA PHE A 90 -2.73 -5.30 -6.94
C PHE A 90 -3.54 -5.11 -8.22
N ALA A 91 -2.93 -4.72 -9.34
CA ALA A 91 -3.65 -4.40 -10.58
C ALA A 91 -4.50 -5.55 -11.15
N PRO A 92 -3.99 -6.82 -11.25
CA PRO A 92 -4.81 -7.94 -11.67
C PRO A 92 -5.87 -8.36 -10.64
N ARG A 93 -5.73 -7.90 -9.39
CA ARG A 93 -6.67 -8.16 -8.28
C ARG A 93 -7.63 -6.99 -8.05
N SER A 94 -7.84 -6.19 -9.07
CA SER A 94 -8.68 -4.99 -9.05
C SER A 94 -9.86 -5.15 -10.00
N ARG A 95 -11.00 -4.58 -9.64
CA ARG A 95 -12.19 -4.50 -10.49
C ARG A 95 -12.41 -3.07 -11.01
N VAL A 96 -13.28 -2.89 -11.98
CA VAL A 96 -13.69 -1.55 -12.44
C VAL A 96 -14.19 -0.73 -11.25
N GLY A 97 -13.71 0.50 -11.15
CA GLY A 97 -13.94 1.41 -10.02
C GLY A 97 -12.88 1.33 -8.91
N THR A 98 -11.95 0.36 -8.95
CA THR A 98 -10.82 0.32 -8.01
C THR A 98 -9.95 1.55 -8.17
N ARG A 99 -9.54 2.15 -7.05
CA ARG A 99 -8.69 3.34 -7.01
C ARG A 99 -7.33 3.01 -6.38
N PHE A 100 -6.29 3.48 -7.07
CA PHE A 100 -4.91 3.45 -6.60
C PHE A 100 -4.46 4.87 -6.30
N VAL A 101 -4.01 5.11 -5.06
CA VAL A 101 -3.40 6.39 -4.66
C VAL A 101 -1.92 6.15 -4.41
N PHE A 102 -1.10 6.91 -5.11
CA PHE A 102 0.35 6.89 -4.98
C PHE A 102 0.80 8.13 -4.22
N ASP A 103 1.45 7.92 -3.06
CA ASP A 103 2.06 9.00 -2.30
C ASP A 103 3.48 9.29 -2.81
N ASP A 104 3.94 10.50 -2.55
CA ASP A 104 5.28 10.99 -2.91
C ASP A 104 5.68 10.67 -4.38
N HIS A 105 4.69 10.73 -5.31
CA HIS A 105 4.87 10.39 -6.72
C HIS A 105 5.91 11.27 -7.44
N ASP A 106 6.35 12.34 -6.82
CA ASP A 106 7.42 13.23 -7.28
C ASP A 106 8.83 12.68 -6.98
N THR A 107 8.94 11.60 -6.20
CA THR A 107 10.23 10.97 -5.86
C THR A 107 10.61 9.80 -6.78
N TYR A 108 9.69 9.34 -7.63
CA TYR A 108 9.88 8.23 -8.57
C TYR A 108 9.20 8.48 -9.93
N GLU A 109 9.49 7.64 -10.93
CA GLU A 109 8.96 7.83 -12.29
C GLU A 109 7.50 7.37 -12.43
N MET A 110 6.55 8.14 -11.89
CA MET A 110 5.12 7.83 -11.93
C MET A 110 4.59 7.60 -13.34
N SER A 111 5.14 8.26 -14.35
CA SER A 111 4.78 8.07 -15.76
C SER A 111 5.00 6.65 -16.26
N LYS A 112 6.06 5.98 -15.80
CA LYS A 112 6.31 4.57 -16.15
C LYS A 112 5.28 3.65 -15.51
N ILE A 113 4.93 3.91 -14.24
CA ILE A 113 3.94 3.15 -13.50
C ILE A 113 2.55 3.31 -14.16
N ALA A 114 2.15 4.54 -14.45
CA ALA A 114 0.90 4.82 -15.14
C ALA A 114 0.83 4.17 -16.52
N TYR A 115 1.93 4.19 -17.28
CA TYR A 115 2.01 3.52 -18.59
C TYR A 115 1.75 2.01 -18.49
N VAL A 116 2.33 1.35 -17.51
CA VAL A 116 2.09 -0.09 -17.27
C VAL A 116 0.64 -0.34 -16.84
N LEU A 117 0.12 0.47 -15.92
CA LEU A 117 -1.22 0.31 -15.38
C LEU A 117 -2.34 0.55 -16.41
N ILE A 118 -2.08 1.30 -17.48
CA ILE A 118 -3.00 1.44 -18.62
C ILE A 118 -3.38 0.07 -19.21
N HIS A 119 -2.44 -0.87 -19.27
CA HIS A 119 -2.68 -2.22 -19.78
C HIS A 119 -3.59 -3.07 -18.87
N PHE A 120 -3.79 -2.63 -17.62
CA PHE A 120 -4.74 -3.20 -16.67
C PHE A 120 -6.05 -2.41 -16.57
N GLY A 121 -6.27 -1.47 -17.50
CA GLY A 121 -7.50 -0.67 -17.56
C GLY A 121 -7.51 0.54 -16.63
N PHE A 122 -6.38 0.93 -16.06
CA PHE A 122 -6.32 2.13 -15.20
C PHE A 122 -6.12 3.41 -16.01
N ARG A 123 -6.68 4.52 -15.50
CA ARG A 123 -6.47 5.88 -16.02
C ARG A 123 -6.18 6.82 -14.86
N THR A 124 -5.28 7.77 -15.07
CA THR A 124 -5.04 8.84 -14.10
C THR A 124 -6.27 9.73 -14.03
N THR A 125 -6.82 9.88 -12.83
CA THR A 125 -8.02 10.71 -12.58
C THR A 125 -7.67 12.01 -11.85
N GLU A 126 -6.67 11.97 -10.97
CA GLU A 126 -6.22 13.14 -10.22
C GLU A 126 -4.70 13.19 -10.12
N MET A 127 -4.15 14.39 -10.20
CA MET A 127 -2.72 14.66 -10.05
C MET A 127 -2.54 15.86 -9.11
N GLY A 128 -2.12 15.60 -7.90
CA GLY A 128 -1.73 16.60 -6.92
C GLY A 128 -0.22 16.86 -6.93
N LYS A 129 0.26 17.61 -5.95
CA LYS A 129 1.68 17.94 -5.83
C LYS A 129 2.52 16.70 -5.49
N THR A 130 2.08 15.91 -4.53
CA THR A 130 2.78 14.70 -4.05
C THR A 130 1.93 13.43 -4.20
N LYS A 131 0.61 13.55 -4.42
CA LYS A 131 -0.30 12.43 -4.56
C LYS A 131 -0.89 12.36 -5.97
N CYS A 132 -0.93 11.14 -6.50
CA CYS A 132 -1.56 10.84 -7.79
C CYS A 132 -2.58 9.74 -7.60
N MET A 133 -3.75 9.88 -8.24
CA MET A 133 -4.79 8.84 -8.22
C MET A 133 -5.05 8.29 -9.61
N LEU A 134 -5.10 6.96 -9.69
CA LEU A 134 -5.55 6.22 -10.88
C LEU A 134 -6.80 5.43 -10.52
N GLU A 135 -7.74 5.34 -11.45
CA GLU A 135 -8.95 4.53 -11.33
C GLU A 135 -9.01 3.49 -12.44
N LYS A 136 -9.41 2.27 -12.11
CA LYS A 136 -9.65 1.20 -13.09
C LYS A 136 -10.98 1.46 -13.77
N VAL A 137 -10.95 1.70 -15.07
CA VAL A 137 -12.13 2.05 -15.90
C VAL A 137 -12.54 0.94 -16.88
N GLU A 138 -11.67 -0.07 -17.06
CA GLU A 138 -11.86 -1.22 -17.95
C GLU A 138 -11.46 -2.54 -17.27
#